data_52bdda68d21715b6348a27c6672bad93
#
_entry.id   52bdda68d21715b6348a27c6672bad93
#
_cell.length_a   1.000
_cell.length_b   1.000
_cell.length_c   1.000
_cell.angle_alpha   90.00
_cell.angle_beta   90.00
_cell.angle_gamma   90.00
#
_symmetry.space_group_name_H-M   'P 1'
#
loop_
_entity.id
_entity.type
_entity.pdbx_description
1 polymer ?
#
loop_
_entity_poly.entity_id
_entity_poly.type
_entity_poly.pdbx_seq_one_letter_code
_entity_poly.pdbx_strand_id
1 'polypeptide(L)'
;MSKPGKLSRSIKGRVTLITGAGSGMGKATAQVFASVGAKVIVTDVNEENAKKVSEQIKSDGGESLAISLDVTNETEISECISKTIDSFGQLDHLINNAGIAAPINIHDENYTDVWQKTMDVVLTGQTKLIRSALKYLLESDAARIVNISSTEGFGATPNHSPYTAAKHGVIGLTRSLALELGPKGITVNCICPGPINTNMTAAINEKDKATFARRRVGLKRYGEPDEVAHATLNLCLPASSYINGVALPVDGGLSIRRA
;
A
#
# COMPACT_ATOMS: atom_id res chain seq x y z
N MET A 1 10.50 -20.80 -25.57
CA MET A 1 10.11 -21.10 -24.18
C MET A 1 10.91 -20.21 -23.25
N SER A 2 10.29 -19.37 -22.44
CA SER A 2 10.99 -18.55 -21.43
C SER A 2 11.68 -19.47 -20.41
N LYS A 3 12.91 -19.13 -20.01
CA LYS A 3 13.60 -19.86 -18.94
C LYS A 3 12.72 -19.87 -17.69
N PRO A 4 12.54 -21.01 -16.99
CA PRO A 4 11.66 -21.13 -15.82
C PRO A 4 11.87 -20.05 -14.74
N GLY A 5 13.09 -19.50 -14.62
CA GLY A 5 13.42 -18.46 -13.65
C GLY A 5 12.75 -17.07 -13.88
N LYS A 6 12.30 -16.76 -15.11
CA LYS A 6 11.63 -15.46 -15.38
C LYS A 6 10.22 -15.36 -14.83
N LEU A 7 9.57 -16.48 -14.54
CA LEU A 7 8.21 -16.55 -13.97
C LEU A 7 8.22 -17.13 -12.55
N SER A 8 9.27 -16.90 -11.79
CA SER A 8 9.38 -17.41 -10.43
C SER A 8 8.31 -16.77 -9.51
N ARG A 9 7.97 -17.48 -8.46
CA ARG A 9 7.08 -17.00 -7.39
C ARG A 9 7.87 -16.53 -6.16
N SER A 10 9.13 -16.16 -6.34
CA SER A 10 10.01 -15.72 -5.27
C SER A 10 10.45 -14.27 -5.46
N ILE A 11 10.43 -13.53 -4.36
CA ILE A 11 11.01 -12.20 -4.23
C ILE A 11 12.21 -12.21 -3.27
N LYS A 12 12.80 -13.38 -3.04
CA LYS A 12 13.97 -13.51 -2.14
C LYS A 12 15.10 -12.58 -2.59
N GLY A 13 15.63 -11.82 -1.64
CA GLY A 13 16.71 -10.85 -1.83
C GLY A 13 16.26 -9.53 -2.48
N ARG A 14 14.98 -9.38 -2.86
CA ARG A 14 14.45 -8.11 -3.37
C ARG A 14 14.28 -7.09 -2.25
N VAL A 15 14.52 -5.84 -2.56
CA VAL A 15 14.40 -4.72 -1.62
C VAL A 15 13.05 -4.06 -1.79
N THR A 16 12.28 -4.01 -0.73
CA THR A 16 10.89 -3.50 -0.72
C THR A 16 10.73 -2.38 0.28
N LEU A 17 10.35 -1.20 -0.17
CA LEU A 17 9.96 -0.07 0.68
C LEU A 17 8.45 -0.04 0.86
N ILE A 18 7.99 0.00 2.12
CA ILE A 18 6.57 0.00 2.47
C ILE A 18 6.27 1.19 3.37
N THR A 19 5.32 2.05 2.96
CA THR A 19 4.93 3.22 3.74
C THR A 19 3.76 2.93 4.68
N GLY A 20 3.73 3.58 5.85
CA GLY A 20 2.72 3.32 6.87
C GLY A 20 2.80 1.87 7.39
N ALA A 21 4.02 1.33 7.49
CA ALA A 21 4.27 -0.07 7.82
C ALA A 21 4.40 -0.33 9.34
N GLY A 22 4.20 0.67 10.18
CA GLY A 22 4.20 0.53 11.64
C GLY A 22 2.95 -0.15 12.20
N SER A 23 1.87 -0.28 11.42
CA SER A 23 0.62 -0.89 11.89
C SER A 23 -0.23 -1.46 10.75
N GLY A 24 -1.31 -2.17 11.09
CA GLY A 24 -2.37 -2.59 10.17
C GLY A 24 -1.87 -3.34 8.93
N MET A 25 -2.38 -2.97 7.76
CA MET A 25 -2.06 -3.63 6.49
C MET A 25 -0.57 -3.47 6.11
N GLY A 26 0.03 -2.29 6.37
CA GLY A 26 1.44 -2.05 6.09
C GLY A 26 2.36 -2.95 6.91
N LYS A 27 2.07 -3.11 8.22
CA LYS A 27 2.79 -4.06 9.10
C LYS A 27 2.68 -5.49 8.58
N ALA A 28 1.46 -5.95 8.29
CA ALA A 28 1.24 -7.29 7.75
C ALA A 28 1.99 -7.49 6.42
N THR A 29 1.96 -6.48 5.53
CA THR A 29 2.70 -6.52 4.26
C THR A 29 4.20 -6.64 4.51
N ALA A 30 4.76 -5.88 5.47
CA ALA A 30 6.17 -5.95 5.81
C ALA A 30 6.58 -7.35 6.32
N GLN A 31 5.78 -7.93 7.21
CA GLN A 31 6.01 -9.26 7.76
C GLN A 31 5.89 -10.37 6.70
N VAL A 32 4.85 -10.32 5.86
CA VAL A 32 4.65 -11.28 4.76
C VAL A 32 5.79 -11.21 3.75
N PHE A 33 6.24 -10.00 3.35
CA PHE A 33 7.35 -9.87 2.41
C PHE A 33 8.68 -10.37 3.00
N ALA A 34 8.95 -10.06 4.28
CA ALA A 34 10.14 -10.56 4.96
C ALA A 34 10.14 -12.09 5.09
N SER A 35 8.99 -12.71 5.38
CA SER A 35 8.86 -14.16 5.55
C SER A 35 9.19 -14.96 4.27
N VAL A 36 9.07 -14.32 3.10
CA VAL A 36 9.44 -14.91 1.80
C VAL A 36 10.82 -14.43 1.32
N GLY A 37 11.61 -13.81 2.22
CA GLY A 37 13.01 -13.48 2.02
C GLY A 37 13.29 -12.14 1.33
N ALA A 38 12.32 -11.23 1.27
CA ALA A 38 12.59 -9.85 0.86
C ALA A 38 13.33 -9.10 1.97
N LYS A 39 14.14 -8.10 1.58
CA LYS A 39 14.72 -7.09 2.48
C LYS A 39 13.73 -5.94 2.58
N VAL A 40 13.24 -5.63 3.77
CA VAL A 40 12.10 -4.73 3.94
C VAL A 40 12.49 -3.43 4.61
N ILE A 41 12.20 -2.31 3.98
CA ILE A 41 12.25 -0.99 4.59
C ILE A 41 10.86 -0.69 5.15
N VAL A 42 10.79 -0.69 6.49
CA VAL A 42 9.58 -0.42 7.27
C VAL A 42 9.55 1.07 7.55
N THR A 43 8.62 1.81 6.93
CA THR A 43 8.50 3.24 7.20
C THR A 43 7.16 3.61 7.80
N ASP A 44 7.18 4.53 8.75
CA ASP A 44 5.97 5.10 9.37
C ASP A 44 6.30 6.50 9.92
N VAL A 45 5.30 7.37 10.01
CA VAL A 45 5.45 8.66 10.69
C VAL A 45 5.73 8.46 12.18
N ASN A 46 5.25 7.37 12.77
CA ASN A 46 5.59 6.95 14.12
C ASN A 46 6.83 6.03 14.06
N GLU A 47 7.99 6.61 14.37
CA GLU A 47 9.28 5.93 14.35
C GLU A 47 9.32 4.68 15.25
N GLU A 48 8.73 4.75 16.46
CA GLU A 48 8.72 3.61 17.39
C GLU A 48 7.96 2.42 16.84
N ASN A 49 6.81 2.67 16.15
CA ASN A 49 6.05 1.61 15.52
C ASN A 49 6.83 0.96 14.38
N ALA A 50 7.51 1.77 13.55
CA ALA A 50 8.38 1.25 12.50
C ALA A 50 9.51 0.39 13.07
N LYS A 51 10.18 0.86 14.14
CA LYS A 51 11.24 0.11 14.84
C LYS A 51 10.74 -1.22 15.38
N LYS A 52 9.61 -1.24 16.10
CA LYS A 52 9.02 -2.47 16.65
C LYS A 52 8.74 -3.53 15.57
N VAL A 53 8.20 -3.10 14.42
CA VAL A 53 7.93 -4.03 13.31
C VAL A 53 9.24 -4.54 12.69
N SER A 54 10.24 -3.67 12.51
CA SER A 54 11.55 -4.06 11.99
C SER A 54 12.27 -5.03 12.93
N GLU A 55 12.24 -4.79 14.24
CA GLU A 55 12.81 -5.68 15.26
C GLU A 55 12.13 -7.05 15.25
N GLN A 56 10.79 -7.09 15.13
CA GLN A 56 10.06 -8.34 14.99
C GLN A 56 10.49 -9.12 13.75
N ILE A 57 10.59 -8.46 12.60
CA ILE A 57 11.07 -9.10 11.35
C ILE A 57 12.48 -9.67 11.55
N LYS A 58 13.39 -8.94 12.22
CA LYS A 58 14.75 -9.42 12.48
C LYS A 58 14.76 -10.60 13.45
N SER A 59 13.93 -10.57 14.50
CA SER A 59 13.81 -11.69 15.44
C SER A 59 13.27 -12.97 14.79
N ASP A 60 12.44 -12.82 13.75
CA ASP A 60 11.90 -13.91 12.96
C ASP A 60 12.88 -14.38 11.84
N GLY A 61 14.10 -13.82 11.81
CA GLY A 61 15.16 -14.21 10.87
C GLY A 61 15.14 -13.48 9.52
N GLY A 62 14.30 -12.45 9.37
CA GLY A 62 14.24 -11.61 8.17
C GLY A 62 15.23 -10.44 8.19
N GLU A 63 15.38 -9.78 7.04
CA GLU A 63 16.18 -8.56 6.91
C GLU A 63 15.27 -7.33 6.82
N SER A 64 15.47 -6.35 7.70
CA SER A 64 14.68 -5.11 7.66
C SER A 64 15.44 -3.89 8.19
N LEU A 65 14.98 -2.70 7.76
CA LEU A 65 15.43 -1.40 8.24
C LEU A 65 14.21 -0.55 8.56
N ALA A 66 14.18 0.06 9.75
CA ALA A 66 13.15 1.03 10.13
C ALA A 66 13.60 2.44 9.80
N ILE A 67 12.72 3.25 9.21
CA ILE A 67 12.96 4.67 8.91
C ILE A 67 11.69 5.46 9.26
N SER A 68 11.83 6.56 10.02
CA SER A 68 10.75 7.54 10.18
C SER A 68 10.48 8.23 8.86
N LEU A 69 9.21 8.35 8.47
CA LEU A 69 8.83 8.96 7.20
C LEU A 69 7.43 9.57 7.27
N ASP A 70 7.36 10.88 7.16
CA ASP A 70 6.16 11.57 6.74
C ASP A 70 6.12 11.65 5.20
N VAL A 71 5.16 10.97 4.58
CA VAL A 71 5.00 10.91 3.11
C VAL A 71 4.63 12.27 2.48
N THR A 72 4.34 13.28 3.28
CA THR A 72 4.08 14.65 2.80
C THR A 72 5.36 15.47 2.71
N ASN A 73 6.43 15.06 3.42
CA ASN A 73 7.70 15.78 3.53
C ASN A 73 8.71 15.29 2.47
N GLU A 74 9.04 16.14 1.51
CA GLU A 74 9.94 15.80 0.39
C GLU A 74 11.39 15.53 0.85
N THR A 75 11.85 16.22 1.89
CA THR A 75 13.19 15.99 2.46
C THR A 75 13.28 14.61 3.08
N GLU A 76 12.30 14.24 3.92
CA GLU A 76 12.26 12.92 4.53
C GLU A 76 12.13 11.81 3.50
N ILE A 77 11.36 12.01 2.43
CA ILE A 77 11.26 11.08 1.30
C ILE A 77 12.63 10.88 0.66
N SER A 78 13.34 11.97 0.35
CA SER A 78 14.68 11.89 -0.28
C SER A 78 15.68 11.17 0.61
N GLU A 79 15.71 11.49 1.90
CA GLU A 79 16.57 10.82 2.87
C GLU A 79 16.22 9.34 3.06
N CYS A 80 14.93 8.99 3.08
CA CYS A 80 14.48 7.62 3.17
C CYS A 80 14.95 6.78 1.97
N ILE A 81 14.83 7.31 0.76
CA ILE A 81 15.32 6.65 -0.44
C ILE A 81 16.85 6.50 -0.40
N SER A 82 17.60 7.56 -0.01
CA SER A 82 19.05 7.48 0.12
C SER A 82 19.47 6.39 1.12
N LYS A 83 18.92 6.40 2.33
CA LYS A 83 19.19 5.38 3.36
C LYS A 83 18.86 3.97 2.88
N THR A 84 17.79 3.81 2.07
CA THR A 84 17.45 2.52 1.46
C THR A 84 18.56 2.03 0.56
N ILE A 85 19.06 2.88 -0.32
CA ILE A 85 20.11 2.54 -1.28
C ILE A 85 21.45 2.33 -0.58
N ASP A 86 21.80 3.20 0.38
CA ASP A 86 23.04 3.05 1.17
C ASP A 86 23.09 1.72 1.92
N SER A 87 21.92 1.23 2.39
CA SER A 87 21.83 0.00 3.17
C SER A 87 21.76 -1.27 2.34
N PHE A 88 21.09 -1.24 1.19
CA PHE A 88 20.76 -2.46 0.42
C PHE A 88 21.21 -2.41 -1.03
N GLY A 89 21.71 -1.28 -1.54
CA GLY A 89 22.26 -1.10 -2.87
C GLY A 89 21.23 -1.03 -4.00
N GLN A 90 19.94 -1.26 -3.73
CA GLN A 90 18.87 -1.33 -4.74
C GLN A 90 17.49 -1.01 -4.15
N LEU A 91 16.51 -0.80 -5.04
CA LEU A 91 15.10 -0.75 -4.69
C LEU A 91 14.30 -1.43 -5.81
N ASP A 92 13.61 -2.53 -5.47
CA ASP A 92 12.83 -3.31 -6.43
C ASP A 92 11.33 -3.03 -6.32
N HIS A 93 10.81 -2.93 -5.11
CA HIS A 93 9.38 -2.75 -4.90
C HIS A 93 9.09 -1.52 -4.05
N LEU A 94 8.09 -0.74 -4.48
CA LEU A 94 7.55 0.39 -3.73
C LEU A 94 6.07 0.11 -3.42
N ILE A 95 5.74 -0.01 -2.13
CA ILE A 95 4.38 -0.22 -1.65
C ILE A 95 3.89 1.07 -0.97
N ASN A 96 3.08 1.83 -1.67
CA ASN A 96 2.47 3.05 -1.17
C ASN A 96 1.23 2.70 -0.35
N ASN A 97 1.43 2.39 0.94
CA ASN A 97 0.35 1.98 1.84
C ASN A 97 -0.07 3.07 2.82
N ALA A 98 0.78 4.05 3.14
CA ALA A 98 0.43 5.14 4.04
C ALA A 98 -0.89 5.81 3.66
N GLY A 99 -1.74 6.04 4.64
CA GLY A 99 -3.04 6.64 4.41
C GLY A 99 -3.76 7.01 5.70
N ILE A 100 -4.65 7.95 5.60
CA ILE A 100 -5.56 8.40 6.66
C ILE A 100 -6.99 8.39 6.14
N ALA A 101 -7.95 8.26 7.04
CA ALA A 101 -9.36 8.47 6.75
C ALA A 101 -9.94 9.37 7.85
N ALA A 102 -10.57 10.45 7.47
CA ALA A 102 -11.23 11.38 8.36
C ALA A 102 -12.61 11.70 7.77
N PRO A 103 -13.70 11.14 8.35
CA PRO A 103 -15.05 11.51 7.97
C PRO A 103 -15.29 12.99 8.29
N ILE A 104 -15.82 13.73 7.31
CA ILE A 104 -16.17 15.14 7.51
C ILE A 104 -17.35 15.54 6.63
N ASN A 105 -18.25 16.34 7.18
CA ASN A 105 -19.38 16.88 6.43
C ASN A 105 -18.92 18.02 5.54
N ILE A 106 -19.51 18.14 4.34
CA ILE A 106 -19.15 19.19 3.37
C ILE A 106 -19.36 20.63 3.91
N HIS A 107 -20.23 20.79 4.91
CA HIS A 107 -20.51 22.08 5.55
C HIS A 107 -19.63 22.39 6.77
N ASP A 108 -18.74 21.46 7.16
CA ASP A 108 -17.86 21.64 8.32
C ASP A 108 -16.84 22.74 8.04
N GLU A 109 -16.59 23.59 9.03
CA GLU A 109 -15.61 24.69 8.91
C GLU A 109 -14.18 24.19 8.66
N ASN A 110 -13.84 23.00 9.14
CA ASN A 110 -12.53 22.37 8.95
C ASN A 110 -12.44 21.55 7.65
N TYR A 111 -13.47 21.57 6.79
CA TYR A 111 -13.52 20.73 5.60
C TYR A 111 -12.30 20.89 4.70
N THR A 112 -11.88 22.13 4.44
CA THR A 112 -10.74 22.43 3.57
C THR A 112 -9.43 21.87 4.10
N ASP A 113 -9.19 21.94 5.40
CA ASP A 113 -7.98 21.41 6.03
C ASP A 113 -7.95 19.89 5.99
N VAL A 114 -9.09 19.25 6.28
CA VAL A 114 -9.22 17.77 6.17
C VAL A 114 -9.08 17.32 4.72
N TRP A 115 -9.63 18.05 3.76
CA TRP A 115 -9.46 17.81 2.34
C TRP A 115 -7.98 17.83 1.96
N GLN A 116 -7.30 18.95 2.27
CA GLN A 116 -5.89 19.12 1.90
C GLN A 116 -5.01 18.03 2.53
N LYS A 117 -5.14 17.81 3.83
CA LYS A 117 -4.39 16.76 4.54
C LYS A 117 -4.63 15.37 3.95
N THR A 118 -5.87 15.07 3.60
CA THR A 118 -6.22 13.77 3.00
C THR A 118 -5.59 13.60 1.63
N MET A 119 -5.68 14.63 0.77
CA MET A 119 -5.07 14.63 -0.55
C MET A 119 -3.54 14.51 -0.46
N ASP A 120 -2.92 15.25 0.46
CA ASP A 120 -1.46 15.26 0.62
C ASP A 120 -0.92 13.90 1.05
N VAL A 121 -1.56 13.24 2.02
CA VAL A 121 -1.12 11.92 2.48
C VAL A 121 -1.48 10.82 1.50
N VAL A 122 -2.76 10.76 1.05
CA VAL A 122 -3.31 9.60 0.36
C VAL A 122 -2.97 9.56 -1.13
N LEU A 123 -2.80 10.72 -1.78
CA LEU A 123 -2.56 10.81 -3.21
C LEU A 123 -1.23 11.47 -3.55
N THR A 124 -1.00 12.70 -3.08
CA THR A 124 0.20 13.48 -3.40
C THR A 124 1.46 12.79 -2.88
N GLY A 125 1.42 12.27 -1.64
CA GLY A 125 2.54 11.56 -1.03
C GLY A 125 2.97 10.33 -1.84
N GLN A 126 2.02 9.56 -2.38
CA GLN A 126 2.35 8.43 -3.28
C GLN A 126 3.08 8.93 -4.54
N THR A 127 2.63 10.02 -5.13
CA THR A 127 3.26 10.62 -6.32
C THR A 127 4.70 11.09 -6.01
N LYS A 128 4.91 11.76 -4.88
CA LYS A 128 6.24 12.22 -4.44
C LYS A 128 7.21 11.05 -4.24
N LEU A 129 6.75 9.99 -3.57
CA LEU A 129 7.55 8.77 -3.35
C LEU A 129 7.90 8.07 -4.66
N ILE A 130 6.94 7.90 -5.58
CA ILE A 130 7.20 7.30 -6.89
C ILE A 130 8.26 8.10 -7.64
N ARG A 131 8.14 9.43 -7.68
CA ARG A 131 9.11 10.31 -8.35
C ARG A 131 10.51 10.19 -7.77
N SER A 132 10.63 10.21 -6.43
CA SER A 132 11.92 10.10 -5.75
C SER A 132 12.58 8.72 -5.94
N ALA A 133 11.77 7.66 -5.94
CA ALA A 133 12.24 6.29 -6.11
C ALA A 133 12.54 5.91 -7.57
N LEU A 134 12.01 6.65 -8.54
CA LEU A 134 11.93 6.23 -9.94
C LEU A 134 13.29 5.84 -10.55
N LYS A 135 14.34 6.63 -10.29
CA LYS A 135 15.67 6.34 -10.87
C LYS A 135 16.19 4.96 -10.45
N TYR A 136 15.96 4.55 -9.21
CA TYR A 136 16.41 3.26 -8.69
C TYR A 136 15.49 2.11 -9.13
N LEU A 137 14.19 2.35 -9.24
CA LEU A 137 13.26 1.39 -9.81
C LEU A 137 13.57 1.09 -11.29
N LEU A 138 14.08 2.07 -12.05
CA LEU A 138 14.50 1.89 -13.43
C LEU A 138 15.76 1.01 -13.57
N GLU A 139 16.57 0.89 -12.53
CA GLU A 139 17.75 0.04 -12.49
C GLU A 139 17.41 -1.42 -12.10
N SER A 140 16.22 -1.65 -11.54
CA SER A 140 15.79 -2.99 -11.13
C SER A 140 15.23 -3.80 -12.31
N ASP A 141 15.63 -5.07 -12.40
CA ASP A 141 15.10 -6.03 -13.38
C ASP A 141 13.71 -6.61 -12.99
N ALA A 142 13.19 -6.22 -11.82
CA ALA A 142 11.93 -6.70 -11.28
C ALA A 142 11.10 -5.60 -10.61
N ALA A 143 11.21 -4.36 -11.09
CA ALA A 143 10.55 -3.21 -10.47
C ALA A 143 9.02 -3.33 -10.43
N ARG A 144 8.45 -3.09 -9.25
CA ARG A 144 6.99 -3.11 -9.00
C ARG A 144 6.58 -1.93 -8.13
N ILE A 145 5.49 -1.28 -8.52
CA ILE A 145 4.82 -0.27 -7.71
C ILE A 145 3.43 -0.79 -7.39
N VAL A 146 3.10 -0.87 -6.10
CA VAL A 146 1.74 -1.20 -5.65
C VAL A 146 1.22 -0.08 -4.78
N ASN A 147 0.17 0.56 -5.25
CA ASN A 147 -0.53 1.61 -4.53
C ASN A 147 -1.71 1.01 -3.73
N ILE A 148 -1.93 1.43 -2.50
CA ILE A 148 -3.09 1.00 -1.74
C ILE A 148 -4.20 2.04 -1.90
N SER A 149 -5.21 1.69 -2.71
CA SER A 149 -6.46 2.44 -2.84
C SER A 149 -7.48 1.99 -1.78
N SER A 150 -8.71 1.76 -2.16
CA SER A 150 -9.83 1.30 -1.33
C SER A 150 -11.00 0.90 -2.23
N THR A 151 -12.01 0.21 -1.70
CA THR A 151 -13.33 0.14 -2.34
C THR A 151 -13.99 1.52 -2.50
N GLU A 152 -13.58 2.52 -1.70
CA GLU A 152 -13.93 3.94 -1.92
C GLU A 152 -13.38 4.51 -3.24
N GLY A 153 -12.46 3.85 -3.91
CA GLY A 153 -12.02 4.18 -5.26
C GLY A 153 -12.95 3.69 -6.37
N PHE A 154 -13.96 2.88 -6.04
CA PHE A 154 -15.00 2.40 -6.96
C PHE A 154 -16.39 2.93 -6.61
N GLY A 155 -16.59 3.34 -5.36
CA GLY A 155 -17.86 3.82 -4.83
C GLY A 155 -17.64 5.00 -3.90
N ALA A 156 -18.64 5.29 -3.06
CA ALA A 156 -18.57 6.39 -2.12
C ALA A 156 -19.38 6.11 -0.84
N THR A 157 -18.91 6.68 0.26
CA THR A 157 -19.62 6.70 1.53
C THR A 157 -19.92 8.17 1.90
N PRO A 158 -21.12 8.50 2.42
CA PRO A 158 -21.42 9.83 2.89
C PRO A 158 -20.39 10.33 3.91
N ASN A 159 -20.08 11.62 3.87
CA ASN A 159 -19.09 12.28 4.72
C ASN A 159 -17.64 11.82 4.52
N HIS A 160 -17.33 11.14 3.41
CA HIS A 160 -15.97 10.71 3.08
C HIS A 160 -15.44 11.32 1.79
N SER A 161 -16.01 12.44 1.32
CA SER A 161 -15.67 13.03 0.03
C SER A 161 -14.17 13.28 -0.18
N PRO A 162 -13.36 13.76 0.78
CA PRO A 162 -11.92 13.91 0.58
C PRO A 162 -11.23 12.55 0.36
N TYR A 163 -11.57 11.56 1.17
CA TYR A 163 -11.00 10.21 1.07
C TYR A 163 -11.42 9.49 -0.23
N THR A 164 -12.71 9.57 -0.57
CA THR A 164 -13.25 9.01 -1.80
C THR A 164 -12.58 9.61 -3.03
N ALA A 165 -12.46 10.94 -3.09
CA ALA A 165 -11.77 11.63 -4.18
C ALA A 165 -10.30 11.20 -4.30
N ALA A 166 -9.56 11.17 -3.17
CA ALA A 166 -8.17 10.72 -3.15
C ALA A 166 -8.03 9.26 -3.64
N LYS A 167 -8.88 8.34 -3.19
CA LYS A 167 -8.81 6.92 -3.57
C LYS A 167 -9.22 6.67 -5.04
N HIS A 168 -10.14 7.44 -5.60
CA HIS A 168 -10.36 7.46 -7.06
C HIS A 168 -9.12 7.99 -7.79
N GLY A 169 -8.50 9.04 -7.26
CA GLY A 169 -7.25 9.60 -7.79
C GLY A 169 -6.11 8.57 -7.82
N VAL A 170 -5.97 7.74 -6.77
CA VAL A 170 -4.97 6.65 -6.73
C VAL A 170 -5.18 5.64 -7.85
N ILE A 171 -6.43 5.27 -8.17
CA ILE A 171 -6.72 4.37 -9.29
C ILE A 171 -6.34 5.04 -10.63
N GLY A 172 -6.69 6.32 -10.80
CA GLY A 172 -6.33 7.09 -11.99
C GLY A 172 -4.81 7.20 -12.16
N LEU A 173 -4.08 7.57 -11.09
CA LEU A 173 -2.63 7.64 -11.05
C LEU A 173 -1.99 6.28 -11.42
N THR A 174 -2.49 5.19 -10.85
CA THR A 174 -2.01 3.84 -11.12
C THR A 174 -2.11 3.49 -12.61
N ARG A 175 -3.25 3.75 -13.23
CA ARG A 175 -3.48 3.46 -14.66
C ARG A 175 -2.59 4.30 -15.58
N SER A 176 -2.45 5.58 -15.28
CA SER A 176 -1.59 6.48 -16.05
C SER A 176 -0.12 6.04 -16.00
N LEU A 177 0.39 5.81 -14.79
CA LEU A 177 1.78 5.38 -14.60
C LEU A 177 2.05 3.96 -15.12
N ALA A 178 1.06 3.08 -15.10
CA ALA A 178 1.19 1.75 -15.71
C ALA A 178 1.49 1.82 -17.21
N LEU A 179 0.86 2.76 -17.92
CA LEU A 179 1.11 2.99 -19.35
C LEU A 179 2.45 3.70 -19.59
N GLU A 180 2.79 4.67 -18.74
CA GLU A 180 4.02 5.45 -18.87
C GLU A 180 5.28 4.63 -18.55
N LEU A 181 5.23 3.81 -17.50
CA LEU A 181 6.38 3.07 -16.97
C LEU A 181 6.45 1.63 -17.49
N GLY A 182 5.36 1.09 -18.02
CA GLY A 182 5.33 -0.26 -18.59
C GLY A 182 6.38 -0.52 -19.65
N PRO A 183 6.61 0.37 -20.65
CA PRO A 183 7.68 0.22 -21.62
C PRO A 183 9.09 0.20 -21.01
N LYS A 184 9.24 0.68 -19.77
CA LYS A 184 10.49 0.69 -19.00
C LYS A 184 10.65 -0.54 -18.10
N GLY A 185 9.72 -1.52 -18.18
CA GLY A 185 9.78 -2.76 -17.39
C GLY A 185 9.17 -2.67 -15.99
N ILE A 186 8.59 -1.54 -15.60
CA ILE A 186 7.94 -1.34 -14.29
C ILE A 186 6.45 -1.60 -14.40
N THR A 187 5.90 -2.51 -13.59
CA THR A 187 4.45 -2.62 -13.46
C THR A 187 3.94 -1.74 -12.32
N VAL A 188 2.81 -1.08 -12.55
CA VAL A 188 2.13 -0.24 -11.55
C VAL A 188 0.71 -0.74 -11.40
N ASN A 189 0.37 -1.20 -10.19
CA ASN A 189 -0.94 -1.75 -9.87
C ASN A 189 -1.48 -1.14 -8.58
N CYS A 190 -2.76 -1.30 -8.31
CA CYS A 190 -3.25 -0.97 -6.97
C CYS A 190 -4.12 -2.09 -6.38
N ILE A 191 -4.08 -2.19 -5.06
CA ILE A 191 -4.99 -2.98 -4.24
C ILE A 191 -6.11 -2.06 -3.76
N CYS A 192 -7.33 -2.57 -3.76
CA CYS A 192 -8.52 -1.88 -3.29
C CYS A 192 -9.16 -2.68 -2.13
N PRO A 193 -8.66 -2.50 -0.88
CA PRO A 193 -9.21 -3.21 0.26
C PRO A 193 -10.66 -2.81 0.54
N GLY A 194 -11.43 -3.77 1.02
CA GLY A 194 -12.72 -3.55 1.66
C GLY A 194 -12.56 -3.25 3.16
N PRO A 195 -13.52 -3.65 4.00
CA PRO A 195 -13.44 -3.49 5.44
C PRO A 195 -12.44 -4.50 6.02
N ILE A 196 -11.32 -3.98 6.55
CA ILE A 196 -10.22 -4.77 7.12
C ILE A 196 -10.09 -4.47 8.62
N ASN A 197 -9.79 -5.48 9.42
CA ASN A 197 -9.53 -5.35 10.86
C ASN A 197 -8.16 -4.68 11.09
N THR A 198 -8.17 -3.37 11.27
CA THR A 198 -6.99 -2.54 11.50
C THR A 198 -7.26 -1.50 12.57
N ASN A 199 -6.24 -0.75 12.98
CA ASN A 199 -6.41 0.39 13.88
C ASN A 199 -7.40 1.44 13.32
N MET A 200 -7.48 1.61 12.01
CA MET A 200 -8.42 2.54 11.36
C MET A 200 -9.88 2.16 11.63
N THR A 201 -10.17 0.87 11.80
CA THR A 201 -11.51 0.33 12.08
C THR A 201 -11.71 -0.07 13.55
N ALA A 202 -10.71 0.13 14.41
CA ALA A 202 -10.76 -0.30 15.81
C ALA A 202 -11.82 0.43 16.64
N ALA A 203 -12.16 1.67 16.28
CA ALA A 203 -13.22 2.42 16.95
C ALA A 203 -14.62 1.89 16.66
N ILE A 204 -14.81 1.06 15.65
CA ILE A 204 -16.09 0.44 15.31
C ILE A 204 -16.27 -0.79 16.20
N ASN A 205 -17.37 -0.81 16.99
CA ASN A 205 -17.64 -1.95 17.86
C ASN A 205 -17.93 -3.24 17.06
N GLU A 206 -17.65 -4.38 17.64
CA GLU A 206 -17.73 -5.68 16.96
C GLU A 206 -19.15 -6.03 16.47
N LYS A 207 -20.20 -5.57 17.18
CA LYS A 207 -21.60 -5.78 16.76
C LYS A 207 -21.92 -5.02 15.47
N ASP A 208 -21.41 -3.80 15.34
CA ASP A 208 -21.61 -2.99 14.14
C ASP A 208 -20.78 -3.52 12.97
N LYS A 209 -19.53 -3.95 13.21
CA LYS A 209 -18.73 -4.66 12.21
C LYS A 209 -19.45 -5.91 11.71
N ALA A 210 -19.93 -6.76 12.60
CA ALA A 210 -20.66 -7.98 12.24
C ALA A 210 -21.95 -7.66 11.46
N THR A 211 -22.67 -6.62 11.86
CA THR A 211 -23.90 -6.19 11.19
C THR A 211 -23.60 -5.66 9.79
N PHE A 212 -22.57 -4.82 9.63
CA PHE A 212 -22.13 -4.32 8.35
C PHE A 212 -21.69 -5.47 7.43
N ALA A 213 -20.83 -6.34 7.93
CA ALA A 213 -20.31 -7.47 7.17
C ALA A 213 -21.42 -8.40 6.68
N ARG A 214 -22.37 -8.76 7.55
CA ARG A 214 -23.52 -9.59 7.20
C ARG A 214 -24.37 -8.98 6.08
N ARG A 215 -24.56 -7.65 6.12
CA ARG A 215 -25.42 -6.93 5.16
C ARG A 215 -24.72 -6.61 3.85
N ARG A 216 -23.43 -6.27 3.88
CA ARG A 216 -22.72 -5.67 2.74
C ARG A 216 -21.64 -6.56 2.14
N VAL A 217 -20.93 -7.36 2.92
CA VAL A 217 -19.80 -8.17 2.45
C VAL A 217 -20.28 -9.56 2.01
N GLY A 218 -19.81 -10.04 0.87
CA GLY A 218 -20.14 -11.38 0.35
C GLY A 218 -19.69 -12.49 1.31
N LEU A 219 -18.46 -12.39 1.84
CA LEU A 219 -17.90 -13.35 2.81
C LEU A 219 -18.40 -13.18 4.24
N LYS A 220 -19.27 -12.20 4.52
CA LYS A 220 -19.94 -11.97 5.82
C LYS A 220 -19.01 -11.68 7.00
N ARG A 221 -17.78 -11.29 6.75
CA ARG A 221 -16.79 -10.88 7.75
C ARG A 221 -15.94 -9.71 7.26
N TYR A 222 -15.25 -9.08 8.16
CA TYR A 222 -14.11 -8.22 7.80
C TYR A 222 -12.95 -9.09 7.33
N GLY A 223 -12.11 -8.54 6.47
CA GLY A 223 -10.85 -9.15 6.08
C GLY A 223 -9.78 -8.91 7.14
N GLU A 224 -8.74 -9.75 7.11
CA GLU A 224 -7.56 -9.57 7.94
C GLU A 224 -6.44 -8.87 7.16
N PRO A 225 -5.56 -8.10 7.83
CA PRO A 225 -4.44 -7.42 7.20
C PRO A 225 -3.57 -8.33 6.32
N ASP A 226 -3.37 -9.59 6.75
CA ASP A 226 -2.58 -10.58 6.02
C ASP A 226 -3.20 -10.94 4.66
N GLU A 227 -4.52 -10.93 4.53
CA GLU A 227 -5.20 -11.21 3.26
C GLU A 227 -4.88 -10.13 2.22
N VAL A 228 -4.76 -8.86 2.66
CA VAL A 228 -4.32 -7.74 1.82
C VAL A 228 -2.83 -7.84 1.51
N ALA A 229 -2.01 -8.24 2.49
CA ALA A 229 -0.57 -8.41 2.34
C ALA A 229 -0.24 -9.47 1.28
N HIS A 230 -0.91 -10.62 1.31
CA HIS A 230 -0.73 -11.68 0.32
C HIS A 230 -1.17 -11.25 -1.08
N ALA A 231 -2.28 -10.50 -1.21
CA ALA A 231 -2.69 -9.93 -2.49
C ALA A 231 -1.64 -8.94 -3.04
N THR A 232 -1.06 -8.11 -2.16
CA THR A 232 0.02 -7.17 -2.49
C THR A 232 1.26 -7.92 -2.95
N LEU A 233 1.67 -8.97 -2.22
CA LEU A 233 2.79 -9.82 -2.58
C LEU A 233 2.61 -10.44 -3.99
N ASN A 234 1.41 -10.94 -4.29
CA ASN A 234 1.14 -11.52 -5.61
C ASN A 234 1.41 -10.56 -6.76
N LEU A 235 1.14 -9.26 -6.61
CA LEU A 235 1.44 -8.25 -7.63
C LEU A 235 2.94 -7.95 -7.77
N CYS A 236 3.74 -8.29 -6.77
CA CYS A 236 5.20 -8.10 -6.80
C CYS A 236 5.98 -9.32 -7.33
N LEU A 237 5.33 -10.47 -7.49
CA LEU A 237 6.00 -11.67 -7.99
C LEU A 237 6.43 -11.52 -9.46
N PRO A 238 7.58 -12.08 -9.87
CA PRO A 238 7.94 -12.20 -11.29
C PRO A 238 6.85 -12.93 -12.11
N ALA A 239 6.15 -13.88 -11.51
CA ALA A 239 5.03 -14.59 -12.14
C ALA A 239 3.84 -13.68 -12.53
N SER A 240 3.75 -12.51 -11.92
CA SER A 240 2.70 -11.51 -12.18
C SER A 240 3.13 -10.40 -13.15
N SER A 241 4.23 -10.59 -13.88
CA SER A 241 4.85 -9.55 -14.73
C SER A 241 3.97 -9.06 -15.89
N TYR A 242 2.85 -9.72 -16.19
CA TYR A 242 1.88 -9.27 -17.20
C TYR A 242 0.63 -8.64 -16.61
N ILE A 243 0.61 -8.41 -15.26
CA ILE A 243 -0.44 -7.66 -14.58
C ILE A 243 0.03 -6.21 -14.44
N ASN A 244 -0.61 -5.29 -15.17
CA ASN A 244 -0.25 -3.88 -15.17
C ASN A 244 -1.49 -2.98 -15.27
N GLY A 245 -1.61 -1.97 -14.42
CA GLY A 245 -2.73 -1.03 -14.37
C GLY A 245 -3.99 -1.57 -13.71
N VAL A 246 -3.92 -2.72 -13.03
CA VAL A 246 -5.09 -3.31 -12.36
C VAL A 246 -5.44 -2.54 -11.08
N ALA A 247 -6.74 -2.35 -10.84
CA ALA A 247 -7.28 -2.01 -9.54
C ALA A 247 -7.95 -3.28 -8.98
N LEU A 248 -7.23 -3.99 -8.09
CA LEU A 248 -7.62 -5.30 -7.59
C LEU A 248 -8.42 -5.19 -6.29
N PRO A 249 -9.73 -5.50 -6.28
CA PRO A 249 -10.50 -5.57 -5.06
C PRO A 249 -10.02 -6.71 -4.15
N VAL A 250 -9.81 -6.40 -2.87
CA VAL A 250 -9.56 -7.37 -1.80
C VAL A 250 -10.58 -7.06 -0.70
N ASP A 251 -11.84 -7.39 -0.95
CA ASP A 251 -12.99 -6.81 -0.25
C ASP A 251 -14.07 -7.83 0.16
N GLY A 252 -13.79 -9.11 0.01
CA GLY A 252 -14.74 -10.17 0.34
C GLY A 252 -16.03 -10.12 -0.49
N GLY A 253 -16.00 -9.47 -1.66
CA GLY A 253 -17.16 -9.33 -2.56
C GLY A 253 -18.06 -8.15 -2.21
N LEU A 254 -17.55 -7.14 -1.46
CA LEU A 254 -18.30 -5.94 -1.11
C LEU A 254 -18.71 -5.15 -2.37
N SER A 255 -17.76 -4.87 -3.26
CA SER A 255 -17.96 -3.98 -4.42
C SER A 255 -18.82 -4.56 -5.54
N ILE A 256 -18.98 -5.88 -5.59
CA ILE A 256 -19.80 -6.56 -6.62
C ILE A 256 -21.20 -6.91 -6.15
N ARG A 257 -21.51 -6.68 -4.87
CA ARG A 257 -22.81 -7.01 -4.31
C ARG A 257 -23.85 -5.98 -4.76
N ARG A 258 -24.90 -6.48 -5.40
CA ARG A 258 -26.13 -5.73 -5.66
C ARG A 258 -27.13 -6.01 -4.54
N ALA A 259 -27.62 -4.97 -3.87
CA ALA A 259 -28.63 -4.94 -2.80
C ALA A 259 -28.56 -6.06 -1.74
#